data_64958f15fc466aa936b134b20982af2d
#
_entry.id   64958f15fc466aa936b134b20982af2d
#
_cell.length_a   1.000
_cell.length_b   1.000
_cell.length_c   1.000
_cell.angle_alpha   90.00
_cell.angle_beta   90.00
_cell.angle_gamma   90.00
#
_symmetry.space_group_name_H-M   'P 1'
#
loop_
_entity.id
_entity.type
_entity.pdbx_description
1 polymer ?
#
loop_
_entity_poly.entity_id
_entity_poly.type
_entity_poly.pdbx_seq_one_letter_code
_entity_poly.pdbx_strand_id
1 'polypeptide(L)'
;NFDQELTVWENMELHARLHHMGREERVARIGELLREMELTEVQNDSVRRLSGGMKRRLLIARALIHRPQVLFLDEPTVALDPQIRRHIWDLVREIAKRGVTVFLTTHYIEEAEALCDRVSIINKGTLIDVQTPHAFCMKLGEYAVEWDGAAGRAYRFFHTRAEARAHARSIEEDLQRVLLRPTNLEDVFIELTGRKEGL
;
A
#
# COMPACT_ATOMS: atom_id res chain seq x y z
N ASN A 1 -12.71 7.67 13.36
CA ASN A 1 -13.82 6.77 13.66
C ASN A 1 -15.11 7.31 13.05
N PHE A 2 -16.03 6.40 12.64
CA PHE A 2 -17.38 6.77 12.22
C PHE A 2 -18.31 6.86 13.43
N ASP A 3 -19.33 7.67 13.29
CA ASP A 3 -20.54 7.46 14.07
C ASP A 3 -21.30 6.27 13.45
N GLN A 4 -21.38 5.18 14.16
CA GLN A 4 -21.97 3.94 13.66
C GLN A 4 -23.51 3.97 13.63
N GLU A 5 -24.13 4.90 14.33
CA GLU A 5 -25.58 5.09 14.35
C GLU A 5 -26.06 5.89 13.12
N LEU A 6 -25.21 6.74 12.56
CA LEU A 6 -25.49 7.53 11.41
C LEU A 6 -25.41 6.71 10.11
N THR A 7 -26.17 7.16 9.10
CA THR A 7 -26.04 6.65 7.73
C THR A 7 -24.73 7.06 7.09
N VAL A 8 -24.40 6.47 5.94
CA VAL A 8 -23.25 6.87 5.11
C VAL A 8 -23.33 8.35 4.75
N TRP A 9 -24.51 8.81 4.28
CA TRP A 9 -24.72 10.21 3.95
C TRP A 9 -24.54 11.16 5.14
N GLU A 10 -25.16 10.83 6.28
CA GLU A 10 -25.05 11.65 7.50
C GLU A 10 -23.62 11.75 8.04
N ASN A 11 -22.84 10.68 7.96
CA ASN A 11 -21.41 10.71 8.30
C ASN A 11 -20.62 11.68 7.40
N MET A 12 -20.91 11.66 6.09
CA MET A 12 -20.29 12.59 5.14
C MET A 12 -20.73 14.02 5.40
N GLU A 13 -22.02 14.23 5.63
CA GLU A 13 -22.58 15.55 5.90
C GLU A 13 -22.04 16.16 7.18
N LEU A 14 -21.97 15.37 8.26
CA LEU A 14 -21.37 15.80 9.52
C LEU A 14 -19.93 16.30 9.31
N HIS A 15 -19.13 15.52 8.57
CA HIS A 15 -17.74 15.87 8.32
C HIS A 15 -17.60 17.12 7.44
N ALA A 16 -18.42 17.27 6.41
CA ALA A 16 -18.45 18.45 5.58
C ALA A 16 -18.85 19.73 6.36
N ARG A 17 -19.78 19.60 7.32
CA ARG A 17 -20.14 20.71 8.23
C ARG A 17 -19.00 21.12 9.14
N LEU A 18 -18.21 20.16 9.66
CA LEU A 18 -17.02 20.44 10.46
C LEU A 18 -15.96 21.24 9.67
N HIS A 19 -15.94 21.09 8.35
CA HIS A 19 -15.10 21.87 7.45
C HIS A 19 -15.77 23.15 6.93
N HIS A 20 -16.88 23.58 7.55
CA HIS A 20 -17.60 24.82 7.24
C HIS A 20 -18.07 24.95 5.78
N MET A 21 -18.30 23.82 5.08
CA MET A 21 -18.79 23.83 3.70
C MET A 21 -20.24 24.34 3.60
N GLY A 22 -20.49 25.16 2.61
CA GLY A 22 -21.86 25.65 2.31
C GLY A 22 -22.81 24.51 1.93
N ARG A 23 -24.11 24.70 2.13
CA ARG A 23 -25.12 23.65 1.91
C ARG A 23 -25.10 23.08 0.49
N GLU A 24 -25.10 23.91 -0.52
CA GLU A 24 -25.12 23.46 -1.92
C GLU A 24 -23.84 22.73 -2.31
N GLU A 25 -22.67 23.31 -1.95
CA GLU A 25 -21.37 22.70 -2.18
C GLU A 25 -21.28 21.33 -1.48
N ARG A 26 -21.73 21.26 -0.24
CA ARG A 26 -21.71 20.03 0.57
C ARG A 26 -22.51 18.92 -0.08
N VAL A 27 -23.77 19.20 -0.50
CA VAL A 27 -24.63 18.21 -1.14
C VAL A 27 -24.01 17.73 -2.45
N ALA A 28 -23.53 18.63 -3.29
CA ALA A 28 -22.88 18.29 -4.55
C ALA A 28 -21.64 17.43 -4.34
N ARG A 29 -20.78 17.83 -3.39
CA ARG A 29 -19.50 17.13 -3.11
C ARG A 29 -19.71 15.74 -2.49
N ILE A 30 -20.68 15.60 -1.59
CA ILE A 30 -21.03 14.28 -1.03
C ILE A 30 -21.50 13.34 -2.14
N GLY A 31 -22.43 13.80 -3.00
CA GLY A 31 -22.93 12.99 -4.10
C GLY A 31 -21.85 12.59 -5.11
N GLU A 32 -20.89 13.47 -5.40
CA GLU A 32 -19.72 13.20 -6.23
C GLU A 32 -18.87 12.07 -5.60
N LEU A 33 -18.46 12.23 -4.34
CA LEU A 33 -17.59 11.29 -3.65
C LEU A 33 -18.25 9.92 -3.43
N LEU A 34 -19.54 9.88 -3.10
CA LEU A 34 -20.26 8.61 -2.95
C LEU A 34 -20.36 7.84 -4.26
N ARG A 35 -20.48 8.53 -5.40
CA ARG A 35 -20.43 7.88 -6.72
C ARG A 35 -19.03 7.36 -7.03
N GLU A 36 -17.98 8.16 -6.82
CA GLU A 36 -16.59 7.75 -7.04
C GLU A 36 -16.20 6.53 -6.18
N MET A 37 -16.73 6.47 -4.97
CA MET A 37 -16.45 5.37 -4.01
C MET A 37 -17.41 4.20 -4.15
N GLU A 38 -18.33 4.22 -5.12
CA GLU A 38 -19.36 3.18 -5.33
C GLU A 38 -20.20 2.92 -4.05
N LEU A 39 -20.59 3.99 -3.37
CA LEU A 39 -21.37 3.94 -2.13
C LEU A 39 -22.77 4.54 -2.28
N THR A 40 -23.17 4.92 -3.50
CA THR A 40 -24.47 5.56 -3.76
C THR A 40 -25.64 4.69 -3.33
N GLU A 41 -25.62 3.40 -3.64
CA GLU A 41 -26.69 2.47 -3.33
C GLU A 41 -26.92 2.26 -1.82
N VAL A 42 -25.85 2.46 -1.03
CA VAL A 42 -25.88 2.27 0.42
C VAL A 42 -25.84 3.60 1.20
N GLN A 43 -26.05 4.73 0.53
CA GLN A 43 -25.93 6.06 1.15
C GLN A 43 -26.87 6.29 2.35
N ASN A 44 -28.02 5.62 2.35
CA ASN A 44 -29.03 5.69 3.41
C ASN A 44 -28.90 4.54 4.44
N ASP A 45 -27.94 3.63 4.26
CA ASP A 45 -27.69 2.56 5.21
C ASP A 45 -26.83 3.05 6.37
N SER A 46 -27.06 2.49 7.58
CA SER A 46 -26.18 2.70 8.71
C SER A 46 -24.79 2.12 8.43
N VAL A 47 -23.74 2.84 8.84
CA VAL A 47 -22.34 2.41 8.68
C VAL A 47 -22.08 1.04 9.32
N ARG A 48 -22.86 0.62 10.33
CA ARG A 48 -22.75 -0.72 10.92
C ARG A 48 -22.92 -1.83 9.88
N ARG A 49 -23.81 -1.64 8.91
CA ARG A 49 -24.18 -2.65 7.90
C ARG A 49 -23.15 -2.77 6.77
N LEU A 50 -22.22 -1.85 6.66
CA LEU A 50 -21.22 -1.85 5.60
C LEU A 50 -20.17 -2.95 5.80
N SER A 51 -19.72 -3.53 4.68
CA SER A 51 -18.53 -4.39 4.64
C SER A 51 -17.25 -3.63 5.03
N GLY A 52 -16.17 -4.34 5.36
CA GLY A 52 -14.87 -3.73 5.66
C GLY A 52 -14.36 -2.85 4.52
N GLY A 53 -14.46 -3.31 3.28
CA GLY A 53 -14.08 -2.55 2.09
C GLY A 53 -14.93 -1.28 1.88
N MET A 54 -16.25 -1.37 2.06
CA MET A 54 -17.14 -0.20 2.01
C MET A 54 -16.80 0.83 3.09
N LYS A 55 -16.52 0.37 4.31
CA LYS A 55 -16.07 1.25 5.40
C LYS A 55 -14.76 1.95 5.05
N ARG A 56 -13.81 1.24 4.45
CA ARG A 56 -12.53 1.84 4.03
C ARG A 56 -12.74 2.89 2.94
N ARG A 57 -13.55 2.60 1.92
CA ARG A 57 -13.91 3.58 0.88
C ARG A 57 -14.61 4.81 1.45
N LEU A 58 -15.51 4.64 2.41
CA LEU A 58 -16.16 5.75 3.10
C LEU A 58 -15.17 6.60 3.91
N LEU A 59 -14.17 5.99 4.57
CA LEU A 59 -13.10 6.73 5.27
C LEU A 59 -12.31 7.62 4.30
N ILE A 60 -11.96 7.10 3.14
CA ILE A 60 -11.26 7.84 2.08
C ILE A 60 -12.15 8.98 1.55
N ALA A 61 -13.42 8.69 1.22
CA ALA A 61 -14.38 9.71 0.80
C ALA A 61 -14.47 10.88 1.78
N ARG A 62 -14.60 10.54 3.07
CA ARG A 62 -14.67 11.51 4.15
C ARG A 62 -13.42 12.36 4.24
N ALA A 63 -12.25 11.77 4.10
CA ALA A 63 -10.97 12.48 4.13
C ALA A 63 -10.79 13.41 2.91
N LEU A 64 -11.46 13.13 1.79
CA LEU A 64 -11.43 13.93 0.56
C LEU A 64 -12.50 15.04 0.50
N ILE A 65 -13.44 15.10 1.45
CA ILE A 65 -14.61 15.99 1.39
C ILE A 65 -14.22 17.46 1.23
N HIS A 66 -13.19 17.90 1.94
CA HIS A 66 -12.70 19.29 1.98
C HIS A 66 -11.58 19.58 0.98
N ARG A 67 -11.38 18.70 -0.03
CA ARG A 67 -10.36 18.83 -1.08
C ARG A 67 -8.94 19.06 -0.55
N PRO A 68 -8.40 18.14 0.27
CA PRO A 68 -7.06 18.29 0.85
C PRO A 68 -5.99 18.27 -0.24
N GLN A 69 -4.88 18.96 0.00
CA GLN A 69 -3.67 18.84 -0.81
C GLN A 69 -2.82 17.63 -0.40
N VAL A 70 -2.95 17.18 0.85
CA VAL A 70 -2.23 16.03 1.41
C VAL A 70 -3.24 15.11 2.09
N LEU A 71 -3.18 13.82 1.75
CA LEU A 71 -3.99 12.75 2.33
C LEU A 71 -3.10 11.78 3.10
N PHE A 72 -3.40 11.57 4.37
CA PHE A 72 -2.74 10.56 5.20
C PHE A 72 -3.60 9.29 5.29
N LEU A 73 -3.01 8.16 4.95
CA LEU A 73 -3.66 6.85 5.02
C LEU A 73 -2.84 5.93 5.91
N ASP A 74 -3.39 5.57 7.06
CA ASP A 74 -2.76 4.62 7.97
C ASP A 74 -3.30 3.22 7.70
N GLU A 75 -2.41 2.31 7.26
CA GLU A 75 -2.71 0.92 6.93
C GLU A 75 -3.98 0.77 6.05
N PRO A 76 -4.03 1.38 4.84
CA PRO A 76 -5.28 1.54 4.08
C PRO A 76 -5.92 0.23 3.65
N THR A 77 -5.18 -0.87 3.55
CA THR A 77 -5.69 -2.14 3.05
C THR A 77 -5.59 -3.31 4.03
N VAL A 78 -5.26 -3.01 5.30
CA VAL A 78 -5.17 -4.04 6.33
C VAL A 78 -6.51 -4.78 6.50
N ALA A 79 -6.44 -6.10 6.63
CA ALA A 79 -7.58 -7.00 6.80
C ALA A 79 -8.61 -6.99 5.65
N LEU A 80 -8.21 -6.54 4.46
CA LEU A 80 -9.02 -6.63 3.24
C LEU A 80 -8.57 -7.82 2.39
N ASP A 81 -9.54 -8.43 1.69
CA ASP A 81 -9.23 -9.45 0.69
C ASP A 81 -8.46 -8.87 -0.52
N PRO A 82 -7.79 -9.72 -1.32
CA PRO A 82 -6.94 -9.26 -2.42
C PRO A 82 -7.66 -8.45 -3.49
N GLN A 83 -8.95 -8.71 -3.76
CA GLN A 83 -9.71 -7.97 -4.77
C GLN A 83 -10.03 -6.56 -4.27
N ILE A 84 -10.53 -6.44 -3.05
CA ILE A 84 -10.82 -5.15 -2.42
C ILE A 84 -9.53 -4.34 -2.24
N ARG A 85 -8.41 -4.99 -1.86
CA ARG A 85 -7.10 -4.32 -1.77
C ARG A 85 -6.71 -3.67 -3.08
N ARG A 86 -6.77 -4.38 -4.21
CA ARG A 86 -6.46 -3.83 -5.53
C ARG A 86 -7.37 -2.66 -5.90
N HIS A 87 -8.65 -2.76 -5.59
CA HIS A 87 -9.59 -1.67 -5.82
C HIS A 87 -9.22 -0.39 -5.02
N ILE A 88 -8.81 -0.55 -3.75
CA ILE A 88 -8.29 0.58 -2.94
C ILE A 88 -7.00 1.14 -3.54
N TRP A 89 -6.10 0.31 -4.06
CA TRP A 89 -4.88 0.77 -4.74
C TRP A 89 -5.20 1.62 -5.98
N ASP A 90 -6.14 1.18 -6.80
CA ASP A 90 -6.55 1.94 -7.99
C ASP A 90 -7.14 3.29 -7.58
N LEU A 91 -7.98 3.31 -6.55
CA LEU A 91 -8.52 4.54 -5.99
C LEU A 91 -7.43 5.50 -5.50
N VAL A 92 -6.44 5.00 -4.75
CA VAL A 92 -5.31 5.82 -4.27
C VAL A 92 -4.51 6.40 -5.44
N ARG A 93 -4.26 5.60 -6.49
CA ARG A 93 -3.58 6.10 -7.71
C ARG A 93 -4.37 7.21 -8.40
N GLU A 94 -5.70 7.08 -8.51
CA GLU A 94 -6.54 8.13 -9.12
C GLU A 94 -6.55 9.41 -8.30
N ILE A 95 -6.56 9.31 -6.97
CA ILE A 95 -6.43 10.47 -6.07
C ILE A 95 -5.08 11.17 -6.28
N ALA A 96 -3.99 10.42 -6.35
CA ALA A 96 -2.65 10.97 -6.58
C ALA A 96 -2.52 11.64 -7.96
N LYS A 97 -3.07 11.04 -9.03
CA LYS A 97 -3.11 11.63 -10.37
C LYS A 97 -3.84 12.98 -10.43
N ARG A 98 -4.80 13.21 -9.55
CA ARG A 98 -5.51 14.50 -9.43
C ARG A 98 -4.71 15.56 -8.66
N GLY A 99 -3.46 15.28 -8.30
CA GLY A 99 -2.54 16.22 -7.65
C GLY A 99 -2.58 16.20 -6.13
N VAL A 100 -3.28 15.25 -5.50
CA VAL A 100 -3.25 15.08 -4.04
C VAL A 100 -1.98 14.33 -3.67
N THR A 101 -1.16 14.88 -2.79
CA THR A 101 -0.03 14.15 -2.22
C THR A 101 -0.56 13.11 -1.23
N VAL A 102 -0.29 11.83 -1.48
CA VAL A 102 -0.70 10.75 -0.58
C VAL A 102 0.50 10.28 0.24
N PHE A 103 0.35 10.33 1.56
CA PHE A 103 1.27 9.74 2.52
C PHE A 103 0.60 8.53 3.16
N LEU A 104 1.15 7.34 2.95
CA LEU A 104 0.59 6.12 3.53
C LEU A 104 1.59 5.39 4.41
N THR A 105 1.09 4.71 5.44
CA THR A 105 1.83 3.71 6.20
C THR A 105 1.32 2.33 5.82
N THR A 106 2.21 1.35 5.74
CA THR A 106 1.84 -0.04 5.50
C THR A 106 2.94 -0.98 5.97
N HIS A 107 2.56 -2.18 6.33
CA HIS A 107 3.46 -3.32 6.51
C HIS A 107 3.40 -4.30 5.33
N TYR A 108 2.54 -4.04 4.34
CA TYR A 108 2.51 -4.78 3.08
C TYR A 108 3.51 -4.14 2.10
N ILE A 109 4.65 -4.78 1.94
CA ILE A 109 5.73 -4.26 1.08
C ILE A 109 5.27 -4.16 -0.38
N GLU A 110 4.44 -5.09 -0.85
CA GLU A 110 3.81 -5.04 -2.17
C GLU A 110 2.98 -3.76 -2.39
N GLU A 111 2.31 -3.26 -1.35
CA GLU A 111 1.55 -2.01 -1.41
C GLU A 111 2.46 -0.81 -1.60
N ALA A 112 3.55 -0.74 -0.84
CA ALA A 112 4.55 0.31 -0.99
C ALA A 112 5.20 0.29 -2.38
N GLU A 113 5.53 -0.88 -2.90
CA GLU A 113 6.12 -1.07 -4.23
C GLU A 113 5.13 -0.68 -5.36
N ALA A 114 3.84 -1.01 -5.19
CA ALA A 114 2.81 -0.75 -6.19
C ALA A 114 2.31 0.70 -6.24
N LEU A 115 2.34 1.42 -5.12
CA LEU A 115 1.68 2.73 -4.97
C LEU A 115 2.63 3.90 -4.81
N CYS A 116 3.82 3.69 -4.22
CA CYS A 116 4.63 4.80 -3.76
C CYS A 116 5.71 5.19 -4.78
N ASP A 117 5.81 6.48 -5.09
CA ASP A 117 6.94 7.04 -5.82
C ASP A 117 8.22 7.01 -4.98
N ARG A 118 8.08 7.17 -3.67
CA ARG A 118 9.17 7.11 -2.69
C ARG A 118 8.73 6.34 -1.46
N VAL A 119 9.64 5.54 -0.93
CA VAL A 119 9.43 4.71 0.26
C VAL A 119 10.43 5.12 1.33
N SER A 120 9.95 5.22 2.56
CA SER A 120 10.74 5.43 3.77
C SER A 120 10.78 4.14 4.56
N ILE A 121 11.96 3.59 4.83
CA ILE A 121 12.11 2.39 5.66
C ILE A 121 12.45 2.83 7.09
N ILE A 122 11.62 2.40 8.04
CA ILE A 122 11.76 2.69 9.46
C ILE A 122 12.01 1.36 10.20
N ASN A 123 13.03 1.32 11.04
CA ASN A 123 13.32 0.19 11.91
C ASN A 123 13.62 0.67 13.32
N LYS A 124 12.97 0.08 14.33
CA LYS A 124 13.12 0.40 15.76
C LYS A 124 13.01 1.91 16.06
N GLY A 125 12.06 2.59 15.38
CA GLY A 125 11.82 4.02 15.53
C GLY A 125 12.82 4.93 14.81
N THR A 126 13.77 4.38 14.07
CA THR A 126 14.77 5.15 13.30
C THR A 126 14.49 5.06 11.81
N LEU A 127 14.48 6.21 11.14
CA LEU A 127 14.44 6.29 9.68
C LEU A 127 15.78 5.83 9.10
N ILE A 128 15.76 4.72 8.34
CA ILE A 128 16.98 4.15 7.74
C ILE A 128 17.33 4.90 6.45
N ASP A 129 16.39 4.98 5.51
CA ASP A 129 16.62 5.61 4.19
C ASP A 129 15.27 5.98 3.54
N VAL A 130 15.33 6.88 2.53
CA VAL A 130 14.17 7.31 1.73
C VAL A 130 14.55 7.31 0.26
N GLN A 131 14.02 6.36 -0.52
CA GLN A 131 14.34 6.20 -1.94
C GLN A 131 13.09 5.84 -2.75
N THR A 132 13.21 5.81 -4.09
CA THR A 132 12.23 5.11 -4.93
C THR A 132 12.36 3.59 -4.72
N PRO A 133 11.28 2.79 -4.88
CA PRO A 133 11.36 1.33 -4.82
C PRO A 133 12.48 0.77 -5.70
N HIS A 134 12.56 1.25 -6.95
CA HIS A 134 13.60 0.85 -7.90
C HIS A 134 15.01 1.18 -7.40
N ALA A 135 15.25 2.38 -6.85
CA ALA A 135 16.57 2.76 -6.35
C ALA A 135 17.03 1.91 -5.17
N PHE A 136 16.09 1.48 -4.31
CA PHE A 136 16.39 0.51 -3.25
C PHE A 136 16.84 -0.82 -3.81
N CYS A 137 16.11 -1.39 -4.77
CA CYS A 137 16.47 -2.66 -5.39
C CYS A 137 17.83 -2.60 -6.10
N MET A 138 18.11 -1.50 -6.80
CA MET A 138 19.41 -1.30 -7.49
C MET A 138 20.61 -1.23 -6.55
N LYS A 139 20.43 -0.69 -5.33
CA LYS A 139 21.50 -0.70 -4.31
C LYS A 139 21.88 -2.11 -3.87
N LEU A 140 20.91 -3.01 -3.79
CA LEU A 140 21.13 -4.40 -3.40
C LEU A 140 21.63 -5.26 -4.56
N GLY A 141 21.11 -5.02 -5.75
CA GLY A 141 21.36 -5.74 -7.00
C GLY A 141 20.05 -5.93 -7.75
N GLU A 142 20.11 -5.93 -9.08
CA GLU A 142 18.91 -6.03 -9.93
C GLU A 142 18.27 -7.42 -9.93
N TYR A 143 19.10 -8.48 -9.65
CA TYR A 143 18.68 -9.87 -9.70
C TYR A 143 19.01 -10.58 -8.40
N ALA A 144 18.07 -11.40 -7.92
CA ALA A 144 18.22 -12.30 -6.81
C ALA A 144 18.26 -13.75 -7.30
N VAL A 145 19.21 -14.53 -6.80
CA VAL A 145 19.22 -15.98 -6.90
C VAL A 145 18.87 -16.52 -5.52
N GLU A 146 17.84 -17.33 -5.47
CA GLU A 146 17.30 -17.94 -4.26
C GLU A 146 17.42 -19.46 -4.37
N TRP A 147 17.87 -20.13 -3.31
CA TRP A 147 17.97 -21.60 -3.28
C TRP A 147 17.77 -22.15 -1.88
N ASP A 148 17.40 -23.42 -1.81
CA ASP A 148 17.31 -24.16 -0.55
C ASP A 148 18.65 -24.81 -0.24
N GLY A 149 19.43 -24.22 0.66
CA GLY A 149 20.72 -24.74 1.13
C GLY A 149 20.59 -25.59 2.39
N ALA A 150 21.70 -26.18 2.85
CA ALA A 150 21.73 -27.07 4.04
C ALA A 150 21.26 -26.38 5.33
N ALA A 151 21.44 -25.06 5.44
CA ALA A 151 20.99 -24.23 6.58
C ALA A 151 19.63 -23.54 6.37
N GLY A 152 18.88 -23.92 5.33
CA GLY A 152 17.61 -23.30 4.93
C GLY A 152 17.75 -22.43 3.68
N ARG A 153 16.75 -21.57 3.46
CA ARG A 153 16.67 -20.73 2.27
C ARG A 153 17.76 -19.67 2.26
N ALA A 154 18.51 -19.58 1.18
CA ALA A 154 19.61 -18.65 0.97
C ALA A 154 19.36 -17.76 -0.25
N TYR A 155 19.92 -16.55 -0.24
CA TYR A 155 19.78 -15.56 -1.30
C TYR A 155 21.13 -14.94 -1.61
N ARG A 156 21.33 -14.60 -2.89
CA ARG A 156 22.45 -13.80 -3.34
C ARG A 156 22.00 -12.81 -4.41
N PHE A 157 22.48 -11.55 -4.33
CA PHE A 157 22.09 -10.48 -5.20
C PHE A 157 23.20 -10.18 -6.20
N PHE A 158 22.79 -9.76 -7.42
CA PHE A 158 23.68 -9.52 -8.55
C PHE A 158 23.21 -8.28 -9.30
N HIS A 159 24.16 -7.52 -9.83
CA HIS A 159 23.86 -6.35 -10.65
C HIS A 159 23.53 -6.68 -12.09
N THR A 160 23.96 -7.85 -12.58
CA THR A 160 23.67 -8.29 -13.95
C THR A 160 23.01 -9.65 -14.00
N ARG A 161 22.14 -9.82 -15.02
CA ARG A 161 21.48 -11.10 -15.26
C ARG A 161 22.49 -12.22 -15.62
N ALA A 162 23.61 -11.84 -16.25
CA ALA A 162 24.65 -12.79 -16.65
C ALA A 162 25.32 -13.41 -15.40
N GLU A 163 25.72 -12.58 -14.43
CA GLU A 163 26.30 -13.04 -13.15
C GLU A 163 25.33 -13.92 -12.38
N ALA A 164 24.05 -13.47 -12.28
CA ALA A 164 23.00 -14.23 -11.58
C ALA A 164 22.79 -15.62 -12.21
N ARG A 165 22.75 -15.69 -13.57
CA ARG A 165 22.64 -16.96 -14.29
C ARG A 165 23.85 -17.86 -14.10
N ALA A 166 25.07 -17.30 -14.14
CA ALA A 166 26.28 -18.06 -13.93
C ALA A 166 26.29 -18.69 -12.53
N HIS A 167 25.90 -17.91 -11.50
CA HIS A 167 25.80 -18.40 -10.14
C HIS A 167 24.68 -19.45 -10.00
N ALA A 168 23.49 -19.21 -10.56
CA ALA A 168 22.40 -20.19 -10.54
C ALA A 168 22.86 -21.55 -11.09
N ARG A 169 23.50 -21.56 -12.26
CA ARG A 169 24.03 -22.79 -12.87
C ARG A 169 25.08 -23.50 -11.99
N SER A 170 25.94 -22.74 -11.30
CA SER A 170 26.99 -23.34 -10.46
C SER A 170 26.45 -24.06 -9.23
N ILE A 171 25.20 -23.80 -8.83
CA ILE A 171 24.56 -24.42 -7.66
C ILE A 171 23.41 -25.37 -8.03
N GLU A 172 22.92 -25.37 -9.28
CA GLU A 172 21.85 -26.26 -9.77
C GLU A 172 22.23 -27.73 -9.73
N GLU A 173 23.52 -28.07 -9.88
CA GLU A 173 24.00 -29.44 -9.85
C GLU A 173 23.87 -30.11 -8.46
N ASP A 174 23.91 -29.28 -7.40
CA ASP A 174 23.88 -29.76 -6.01
C ASP A 174 22.53 -29.55 -5.31
N LEU A 175 21.60 -28.76 -5.89
CA LEU A 175 20.39 -28.31 -5.23
C LEU A 175 19.14 -28.57 -6.07
N GLN A 176 18.06 -28.99 -5.41
CA GLN A 176 16.79 -29.36 -6.05
C GLN A 176 15.97 -28.17 -6.55
N ARG A 177 16.22 -26.96 -6.04
CA ARG A 177 15.43 -25.77 -6.37
C ARG A 177 16.28 -24.51 -6.34
N VAL A 178 16.47 -23.92 -7.52
CA VAL A 178 17.12 -22.62 -7.69
C VAL A 178 16.17 -21.70 -8.44
N LEU A 179 15.93 -20.50 -7.90
CA LEU A 179 15.05 -19.50 -8.49
C LEU A 179 15.85 -18.22 -8.80
N LEU A 180 15.87 -17.83 -10.07
CA LEU A 180 16.38 -16.54 -10.51
C LEU A 180 15.20 -15.58 -10.77
N ARG A 181 15.15 -14.48 -10.06
CA ARG A 181 14.10 -13.46 -10.16
C ARG A 181 14.66 -12.04 -10.05
N PRO A 182 13.90 -11.02 -10.45
CA PRO A 182 14.22 -9.63 -10.08
C PRO A 182 14.25 -9.46 -8.56
N THR A 183 15.11 -8.57 -8.08
CA THR A 183 15.10 -8.12 -6.69
C THR A 183 13.84 -7.28 -6.44
N ASN A 184 13.22 -7.42 -5.30
CA ASN A 184 12.05 -6.67 -4.87
C ASN A 184 12.31 -5.89 -3.57
N LEU A 185 11.35 -5.07 -3.18
CA LEU A 185 11.47 -4.24 -1.99
C LEU A 185 11.47 -5.06 -0.68
N GLU A 186 10.91 -6.29 -0.68
CA GLU A 186 10.96 -7.21 0.46
C GLU A 186 12.39 -7.66 0.75
N ASP A 187 13.16 -7.99 -0.31
CA ASP A 187 14.58 -8.32 -0.18
C ASP A 187 15.35 -7.17 0.49
N VAL A 188 15.10 -5.94 0.02
CA VAL A 188 15.73 -4.74 0.56
C VAL A 188 15.36 -4.54 2.03
N PHE A 189 14.09 -4.70 2.37
CA PHE A 189 13.62 -4.56 3.75
C PHE A 189 14.29 -5.56 4.69
N ILE A 190 14.38 -6.83 4.28
CA ILE A 190 15.04 -7.89 5.05
C ILE A 190 16.52 -7.59 5.25
N GLU A 191 17.24 -7.14 4.20
CA GLU A 191 18.67 -6.81 4.32
C GLU A 191 18.93 -5.58 5.19
N LEU A 192 18.10 -4.53 5.08
CA LEU A 192 18.27 -3.29 5.85
C LEU A 192 17.83 -3.40 7.31
N THR A 193 16.87 -4.26 7.62
CA THR A 193 16.35 -4.43 8.98
C THR A 193 17.03 -5.58 9.76
N GLY A 194 17.88 -6.33 9.10
CA GLY A 194 18.53 -7.55 9.59
C GLY A 194 17.67 -8.79 9.31
N ARG A 195 18.26 -9.80 8.69
CA ARG A 195 17.68 -11.14 8.74
C ARG A 195 17.45 -11.46 10.21
N LYS A 196 16.25 -11.87 10.60
CA LYS A 196 16.03 -12.40 11.96
C LYS A 196 17.13 -13.44 12.23
N GLU A 197 18.06 -13.10 13.11
CA GLU A 197 18.96 -14.09 13.65
C GLU A 197 18.09 -15.12 14.36
N GLY A 198 17.98 -16.30 13.78
CA GLY A 198 17.50 -17.51 14.40
C GLY A 198 16.02 -17.56 14.78
N LEU A 199 15.24 -18.21 13.95
CA LEU A 199 14.20 -19.16 14.40
C LEU A 199 14.69 -20.56 14.11
#